data_0da08ddb0addaf27b6728380e4778b86
#
_entry.id   0da08ddb0addaf27b6728380e4778b86
#
_cell.length_a   1.000
_cell.length_b   1.000
_cell.length_c   1.000
_cell.angle_alpha   90.00
_cell.angle_beta   90.00
_cell.angle_gamma   90.00
#
_symmetry.space_group_name_H-M   'P 1'
#
loop_
_entity.id
_entity.type
_entity.pdbx_description
1 polymer ?
#
loop_
_entity_poly.entity_id
_entity_poly.type
_entity_poly.pdbx_seq_one_letter_code
_entity_poly.pdbx_strand_id
1 'polypeptide(L)'
;MRYIDRESGRDVNEAVGKCDHENSCGYHFRPKDFSNGNNRVFKHKYYFPLNKEKLPHMSFSVISNDFMVRSFRGYWKNNFFRFLCSKFNEEAVRKAMECHCVGTSDFWDGACIFWQVDSTYRVRTGKIMLYDADNGHRVKNPRSYITWVHKMKSVRDFNLKQCLFGEHLLIRYEEKPVALVESEKSAIICSFFYPEYVWLATGGLNNLNAEKCRVLKGRTVILFPDLGAEEKWRTAATKIPALRRCRIYTGLRKIATAEEISKGLDIGDYLLKTVI
;
A
#
# COMPACT_ATOMS: atom_id res chain seq x y z
N MET A 1 1.56 13.49 -29.70
CA MET A 1 2.35 14.70 -30.11
C MET A 1 3.59 14.79 -29.21
N ARG A 2 4.79 14.97 -29.78
CA ARG A 2 6.05 15.15 -29.05
C ARG A 2 6.51 16.60 -29.14
N TYR A 3 7.26 17.04 -28.16
CA TYR A 3 7.91 18.36 -28.20
C TYR A 3 9.30 18.22 -28.76
N ILE A 4 9.62 19.04 -29.76
CA ILE A 4 10.89 19.06 -30.46
C ILE A 4 11.71 20.26 -29.95
N ASP A 5 12.95 20.03 -29.63
CA ASP A 5 13.91 21.08 -29.30
C ASP A 5 14.21 21.92 -30.56
N ARG A 6 14.13 23.25 -30.43
CA ARG A 6 14.21 24.15 -31.58
C ARG A 6 15.64 24.28 -32.16
N GLU A 7 16.66 24.03 -31.35
CA GLU A 7 18.04 24.19 -31.76
C GLU A 7 18.57 22.90 -32.40
N SER A 8 18.24 21.76 -31.80
CA SER A 8 18.72 20.44 -32.25
C SER A 8 17.79 19.73 -33.24
N GLY A 9 16.54 20.15 -33.35
CA GLY A 9 15.51 19.49 -34.17
C GLY A 9 15.11 18.10 -33.70
N ARG A 10 15.53 17.70 -32.48
CA ARG A 10 15.26 16.37 -31.90
C ARG A 10 14.17 16.43 -30.84
N ASP A 11 13.56 15.28 -30.54
CA ASP A 11 12.65 15.18 -29.40
C ASP A 11 13.35 15.64 -28.13
N VAL A 12 12.71 16.50 -27.33
CA VAL A 12 13.24 17.00 -26.05
C VAL A 12 13.57 15.84 -25.11
N ASN A 13 12.69 14.87 -25.03
CA ASN A 13 12.87 13.60 -24.34
C ASN A 13 11.70 12.66 -24.71
N GLU A 14 11.91 11.35 -24.65
CA GLU A 14 10.88 10.36 -24.95
C GLU A 14 9.65 10.46 -24.05
N ALA A 15 9.82 10.95 -22.81
CA ALA A 15 8.75 11.14 -21.85
C ALA A 15 8.06 12.51 -21.97
N VAL A 16 8.59 13.44 -22.78
CA VAL A 16 8.04 14.79 -22.91
C VAL A 16 7.13 14.85 -24.12
N GLY A 17 5.83 14.93 -23.86
CA GLY A 17 4.85 14.91 -24.93
C GLY A 17 3.41 15.08 -24.44
N LYS A 18 2.51 15.14 -25.41
CA LYS A 18 1.08 15.18 -25.21
C LYS A 18 0.48 13.95 -25.92
N CYS A 19 -0.35 13.18 -25.21
CA CYS A 19 -1.06 12.07 -25.82
C CYS A 19 -2.18 12.61 -26.74
N ASP A 20 -2.36 11.98 -27.90
CA ASP A 20 -3.46 12.34 -28.82
C ASP A 20 -4.83 12.09 -28.20
N HIS A 21 -4.89 11.27 -27.15
CA HIS A 21 -6.08 11.03 -26.35
C HIS A 21 -6.01 11.74 -24.98
N GLU A 22 -5.38 12.92 -24.88
CA GLU A 22 -5.18 13.67 -23.63
C GLU A 22 -6.47 13.82 -22.81
N ASN A 23 -7.59 14.12 -23.46
CA ASN A 23 -8.88 14.27 -22.80
C ASN A 23 -9.36 13.00 -22.12
N SER A 24 -8.82 11.85 -22.46
CA SER A 24 -9.20 10.55 -21.91
C SER A 24 -8.11 9.89 -21.07
N CYS A 25 -6.81 10.16 -21.33
CA CYS A 25 -5.69 9.58 -20.60
C CYS A 25 -4.97 10.60 -19.69
N GLY A 26 -5.20 11.90 -19.90
CA GLY A 26 -4.61 12.99 -19.11
C GLY A 26 -3.09 13.16 -19.29
N TYR A 27 -2.46 12.43 -20.22
CA TYR A 27 -1.01 12.51 -20.37
C TYR A 27 -0.59 13.77 -21.13
N HIS A 28 -0.02 14.71 -20.40
CA HIS A 28 0.61 15.90 -20.93
C HIS A 28 1.80 16.30 -20.05
N PHE A 29 3.02 15.93 -20.47
CA PHE A 29 4.26 16.29 -19.78
C PHE A 29 4.98 17.34 -20.61
N ARG A 30 5.08 18.56 -20.09
CA ARG A 30 5.58 19.72 -20.83
C ARG A 30 7.09 19.88 -20.67
N PRO A 31 7.82 20.46 -21.66
CA PRO A 31 9.25 20.71 -21.57
C PRO A 31 9.69 21.46 -20.31
N LYS A 32 8.91 22.45 -19.86
CA LYS A 32 9.18 23.21 -18.64
C LYS A 32 9.16 22.38 -17.36
N ASP A 33 8.38 21.32 -17.34
CA ASP A 33 8.28 20.42 -16.19
C ASP A 33 9.46 19.44 -16.17
N PHE A 34 10.13 19.28 -17.31
CA PHE A 34 11.35 18.48 -17.49
C PHE A 34 12.62 19.29 -17.13
N SER A 35 12.70 20.59 -17.51
CA SER A 35 13.87 21.45 -17.31
C SER A 35 14.04 21.95 -15.87
N ASN A 36 13.03 21.90 -15.02
CA ASN A 36 13.08 22.38 -13.63
C ASN A 36 13.79 21.41 -12.65
N GLY A 37 14.80 20.69 -13.13
CA GLY A 37 15.69 19.86 -12.27
C GLY A 37 15.05 18.65 -11.62
N ASN A 38 13.78 18.39 -11.86
CA ASN A 38 13.11 17.13 -11.47
C ASN A 38 13.43 16.03 -12.49
N ASN A 39 14.72 15.76 -12.69
CA ASN A 39 15.25 14.62 -13.47
C ASN A 39 14.92 13.25 -12.82
N ARG A 40 13.78 13.14 -12.15
CA ARG A 40 13.22 11.89 -11.73
C ARG A 40 12.25 11.41 -12.79
N VAL A 41 12.84 10.97 -13.91
CA VAL A 41 12.14 10.06 -14.81
C VAL A 41 11.66 8.90 -13.94
N PHE A 42 10.36 8.81 -13.74
CA PHE A 42 9.74 7.63 -13.16
C PHE A 42 10.04 6.44 -14.09
N LYS A 43 11.22 5.82 -13.94
CA LYS A 43 11.63 4.60 -14.66
C LYS A 43 10.78 3.37 -14.28
N HIS A 44 9.84 3.52 -13.37
CA HIS A 44 8.84 2.51 -13.09
C HIS A 44 7.49 3.01 -13.61
N LYS A 45 7.21 2.69 -14.88
CA LYS A 45 5.83 2.65 -15.38
C LYS A 45 5.07 1.65 -14.51
N TYR A 46 4.40 2.13 -13.46
CA TYR A 46 3.25 1.40 -12.97
C TYR A 46 2.19 1.50 -14.06
N TYR A 47 2.20 0.54 -14.95
CA TYR A 47 1.16 0.39 -15.95
C TYR A 47 -0.07 -0.12 -15.19
N PHE A 48 -0.90 0.82 -14.72
CA PHE A 48 -2.27 0.49 -14.39
C PHE A 48 -3.01 0.39 -15.72
N PRO A 49 -3.43 -0.79 -16.18
CA PRO A 49 -4.20 -0.88 -17.40
C PRO A 49 -5.48 -0.09 -17.18
N LEU A 50 -5.63 1.02 -17.89
CA LEU A 50 -6.88 1.75 -17.98
C LEU A 50 -7.82 0.90 -18.85
N ASN A 51 -8.46 -0.08 -18.24
CA ASN A 51 -9.51 -0.83 -18.91
C ASN A 51 -10.71 0.10 -19.13
N LYS A 52 -10.83 0.60 -20.35
CA LYS A 52 -11.98 1.41 -20.84
C LYS A 52 -13.20 0.55 -21.19
N GLU A 53 -13.18 -0.74 -20.89
CA GLU A 53 -14.39 -1.54 -21.02
C GLU A 53 -15.46 -0.95 -20.09
N LYS A 54 -16.67 -0.76 -20.60
CA LYS A 54 -17.85 -0.39 -19.81
C LYS A 54 -17.92 -1.37 -18.65
N LEU A 55 -17.49 -0.89 -17.45
CA LEU A 55 -17.50 -1.72 -16.25
C LEU A 55 -18.91 -2.28 -16.09
N PRO A 56 -19.08 -3.61 -15.95
CA PRO A 56 -20.38 -4.18 -15.62
C PRO A 56 -20.91 -3.49 -14.38
N HIS A 57 -22.21 -3.42 -14.23
CA HIS A 57 -22.89 -2.75 -13.11
C HIS A 57 -22.31 -3.26 -11.80
N MET A 58 -21.31 -2.54 -11.25
CA MET A 58 -20.59 -2.99 -10.06
C MET A 58 -21.45 -2.73 -8.85
N SER A 59 -21.62 -3.76 -8.04
CA SER A 59 -22.33 -3.67 -6.75
C SER A 59 -21.55 -2.92 -5.66
N PHE A 60 -20.48 -2.22 -6.01
CA PHE A 60 -19.61 -1.46 -5.09
C PHE A 60 -18.96 -0.27 -5.80
N SER A 61 -18.59 0.73 -5.00
CA SER A 61 -17.93 1.94 -5.47
C SER A 61 -16.40 1.76 -5.57
N VAL A 62 -15.79 2.55 -6.46
CA VAL A 62 -14.34 2.67 -6.61
C VAL A 62 -13.94 4.14 -6.58
N ILE A 63 -12.70 4.39 -6.15
CA ILE A 63 -12.09 5.72 -6.15
C ILE A 63 -11.27 5.85 -7.43
N SER A 64 -11.23 7.05 -8.03
CA SER A 64 -10.39 7.30 -9.20
C SER A 64 -8.92 7.04 -8.89
N ASN A 65 -8.23 6.34 -9.80
CA ASN A 65 -6.79 6.08 -9.71
C ASN A 65 -5.99 7.41 -9.67
N ASP A 66 -6.48 8.47 -10.30
CA ASP A 66 -5.82 9.79 -10.27
C ASP A 66 -5.71 10.32 -8.84
N PHE A 67 -6.70 10.04 -8.00
CA PHE A 67 -6.68 10.46 -6.60
C PHE A 67 -5.55 9.77 -5.84
N MET A 68 -5.37 8.48 -6.08
CA MET A 68 -4.27 7.71 -5.51
C MET A 68 -2.91 8.20 -6.04
N VAL A 69 -2.76 8.35 -7.36
CA VAL A 69 -1.49 8.75 -7.97
C VAL A 69 -1.05 10.15 -7.50
N ARG A 70 -1.99 11.09 -7.33
CA ARG A 70 -1.68 12.43 -6.79
C ARG A 70 -1.12 12.37 -5.37
N SER A 71 -1.47 11.37 -4.58
CA SER A 71 -0.96 11.21 -3.22
C SER A 71 0.49 10.74 -3.15
N PHE A 72 1.07 10.21 -4.25
CA PHE A 72 2.48 9.78 -4.34
C PHE A 72 3.47 10.95 -4.44
N ARG A 73 3.09 12.08 -3.88
CA ARG A 73 3.90 13.31 -3.83
C ARG A 73 4.09 13.74 -2.39
N GLY A 74 5.09 14.59 -2.16
CA GLY A 74 5.30 15.20 -0.86
C GLY A 74 5.69 14.22 0.24
N TYR A 75 6.36 13.12 -0.07
CA TYR A 75 6.81 12.13 0.93
C TYR A 75 7.65 12.76 2.05
N TRP A 76 8.36 13.85 1.79
CA TRP A 76 9.09 14.60 2.80
C TRP A 76 8.22 15.17 3.94
N LYS A 77 6.91 15.36 3.70
CA LYS A 77 5.91 15.74 4.73
C LYS A 77 5.36 14.53 5.50
N ASN A 78 5.51 13.33 4.96
CA ASN A 78 4.87 12.12 5.47
C ASN A 78 5.69 11.54 6.63
N ASN A 79 5.14 11.54 7.83
CA ASN A 79 5.83 11.06 9.03
C ASN A 79 6.20 9.58 8.94
N PHE A 80 5.34 8.75 8.34
CA PHE A 80 5.65 7.33 8.15
C PHE A 80 6.83 7.13 7.20
N PHE A 81 6.90 7.92 6.12
CA PHE A 81 8.06 7.93 5.22
C PHE A 81 9.33 8.35 5.94
N ARG A 82 9.27 9.45 6.72
CA ARG A 82 10.41 9.96 7.50
C ARG A 82 10.91 8.91 8.50
N PHE A 83 10.00 8.28 9.23
CA PHE A 83 10.33 7.18 10.13
C PHE A 83 11.03 6.03 9.40
N LEU A 84 10.51 5.59 8.24
CA LEU A 84 11.16 4.53 7.48
C LEU A 84 12.55 4.94 6.97
N CYS A 85 12.74 6.20 6.55
CA CYS A 85 14.05 6.72 6.13
C CYS A 85 15.07 6.83 7.27
N SER A 86 14.63 6.90 8.53
CA SER A 86 15.55 6.80 9.68
C SER A 86 16.09 5.39 9.89
N LYS A 87 15.49 4.37 9.25
CA LYS A 87 15.82 2.95 9.40
C LYS A 87 16.37 2.32 8.12
N PHE A 88 15.97 2.81 6.96
CA PHE A 88 16.28 2.23 5.66
C PHE A 88 16.71 3.31 4.67
N ASN A 89 17.38 2.90 3.60
CA ASN A 89 17.75 3.81 2.52
C ASN A 89 16.51 4.48 1.90
N GLU A 90 16.57 5.81 1.67
CA GLU A 90 15.43 6.60 1.18
C GLU A 90 14.88 6.09 -0.16
N GLU A 91 15.75 5.69 -1.09
CA GLU A 91 15.30 5.18 -2.40
C GLU A 91 14.55 3.85 -2.25
N ALA A 92 15.03 2.97 -1.37
CA ALA A 92 14.36 1.71 -1.06
C ALA A 92 12.99 1.96 -0.39
N VAL A 93 12.92 2.91 0.56
CA VAL A 93 11.66 3.30 1.21
C VAL A 93 10.67 3.84 0.19
N ARG A 94 11.10 4.74 -0.70
CA ARG A 94 10.25 5.29 -1.76
C ARG A 94 9.70 4.20 -2.67
N LYS A 95 10.55 3.27 -3.11
CA LYS A 95 10.14 2.12 -3.93
C LYS A 95 9.13 1.22 -3.21
N ALA A 96 9.35 0.94 -1.93
CA ALA A 96 8.45 0.09 -1.15
C ALA A 96 7.08 0.77 -0.96
N MET A 97 7.05 2.06 -0.63
CA MET A 97 5.80 2.80 -0.47
C MET A 97 5.01 2.92 -1.78
N GLU A 98 5.68 3.23 -2.88
CA GLU A 98 5.06 3.27 -4.21
C GLU A 98 4.55 1.88 -4.62
N CYS A 99 5.36 0.83 -4.40
CA CYS A 99 4.99 -0.55 -4.70
C CYS A 99 3.72 -0.99 -3.95
N HIS A 100 3.59 -0.60 -2.69
CA HIS A 100 2.44 -0.92 -1.85
C HIS A 100 1.30 0.12 -1.95
N CYS A 101 1.39 1.08 -2.88
CA CYS A 101 0.42 2.15 -3.03
C CYS A 101 0.19 2.93 -1.73
N VAL A 102 1.28 3.42 -1.12
CA VAL A 102 1.21 4.31 0.04
C VAL A 102 1.50 5.74 -0.38
N GLY A 103 0.62 6.65 -0.06
CA GLY A 103 0.74 8.07 -0.38
C GLY A 103 0.85 8.96 0.84
N THR A 104 0.95 10.26 0.59
CA THR A 104 0.85 11.33 1.59
C THR A 104 -0.56 11.89 1.58
N SER A 105 -1.11 12.16 2.74
CA SER A 105 -2.44 12.75 2.91
C SER A 105 -2.36 14.13 3.54
N ASP A 106 -3.05 15.11 2.96
CA ASP A 106 -3.19 16.45 3.54
C ASP A 106 -4.32 16.54 4.58
N PHE A 107 -4.93 15.40 4.97
CA PHE A 107 -6.02 15.38 5.95
C PHE A 107 -5.56 15.78 7.37
N TRP A 108 -4.36 15.35 7.73
CA TRP A 108 -3.60 15.82 8.89
C TRP A 108 -2.15 16.05 8.45
N ASP A 109 -1.50 17.02 9.04
CA ASP A 109 -0.08 17.24 8.80
C ASP A 109 0.73 15.99 9.17
N GLY A 110 1.60 15.57 8.26
CA GLY A 110 2.39 14.33 8.42
C GLY A 110 1.65 13.01 8.14
N ALA A 111 0.36 13.04 7.81
CA ALA A 111 -0.39 11.80 7.61
C ALA A 111 0.01 11.04 6.34
N CYS A 112 -0.03 9.72 6.44
CA CYS A 112 0.07 8.82 5.29
C CYS A 112 -1.32 8.28 4.89
N ILE A 113 -1.40 7.73 3.69
CA ILE A 113 -2.58 7.03 3.20
C ILE A 113 -2.19 5.68 2.62
N PHE A 114 -2.76 4.61 3.16
CA PHE A 114 -2.61 3.23 2.68
C PHE A 114 -3.78 2.92 1.76
N TRP A 115 -3.51 2.86 0.45
CA TRP A 115 -4.53 2.57 -0.54
C TRP A 115 -4.82 1.07 -0.61
N GLN A 116 -6.08 0.71 -0.62
CA GLN A 116 -6.53 -0.63 -0.90
C GLN A 116 -6.84 -0.74 -2.41
N VAL A 117 -5.94 -1.38 -3.13
CA VAL A 117 -6.03 -1.62 -4.57
C VAL A 117 -6.22 -3.10 -4.79
N ASP A 118 -7.31 -3.48 -5.46
CA ASP A 118 -7.64 -4.90 -5.69
C ASP A 118 -6.82 -5.52 -6.82
N SER A 119 -6.95 -6.84 -6.99
CA SER A 119 -6.25 -7.62 -8.01
C SER A 119 -6.61 -7.25 -9.47
N THR A 120 -7.57 -6.36 -9.68
CA THR A 120 -7.88 -5.78 -10.99
C THR A 120 -7.51 -4.29 -11.06
N TYR A 121 -6.62 -3.83 -10.17
CA TYR A 121 -6.11 -2.45 -10.08
C TYR A 121 -7.17 -1.38 -9.83
N ARG A 122 -8.32 -1.73 -9.22
CA ARG A 122 -9.33 -0.77 -8.81
C ARG A 122 -9.05 -0.30 -7.39
N VAL A 123 -9.07 1.00 -7.18
CA VAL A 123 -8.90 1.61 -5.85
C VAL A 123 -10.20 1.49 -5.07
N ARG A 124 -10.20 0.66 -4.05
CA ARG A 124 -11.38 0.34 -3.23
C ARG A 124 -11.64 1.39 -2.16
N THR A 125 -10.58 1.84 -1.53
CA THR A 125 -10.56 2.93 -0.54
C THR A 125 -9.12 3.25 -0.16
N GLY A 126 -8.91 4.24 0.73
CA GLY A 126 -7.64 4.56 1.37
C GLY A 126 -7.84 4.73 2.87
N LYS A 127 -6.95 4.15 3.68
CA LYS A 127 -6.88 4.32 5.14
C LYS A 127 -5.88 5.40 5.46
N ILE A 128 -6.34 6.52 6.01
CA ILE A 128 -5.50 7.66 6.39
C ILE A 128 -5.11 7.49 7.84
N MET A 129 -3.81 7.58 8.13
CA MET A 129 -3.26 7.40 9.47
C MET A 129 -2.14 8.40 9.73
N LEU A 130 -2.01 8.80 11.00
CA LEU A 130 -0.89 9.61 11.47
C LEU A 130 0.03 8.76 12.35
N TYR A 131 1.31 8.79 12.00
CA TYR A 131 2.39 8.18 12.77
C TYR A 131 3.31 9.26 13.34
N ASP A 132 3.94 8.94 14.43
CA ASP A 132 5.06 9.68 14.96
C ASP A 132 6.29 9.43 14.07
N ALA A 133 6.98 10.49 13.68
CA ALA A 133 8.09 10.41 12.74
C ALA A 133 9.38 9.82 13.36
N ASP A 134 9.51 9.87 14.69
CA ASP A 134 10.71 9.45 15.39
C ASP A 134 10.67 7.97 15.78
N ASN A 135 9.49 7.50 16.24
CA ASN A 135 9.34 6.13 16.76
C ASN A 135 8.44 5.22 15.91
N GLY A 136 7.74 5.76 14.89
CA GLY A 136 6.87 4.98 14.02
C GLY A 136 5.62 4.43 14.70
N HIS A 137 5.26 4.90 15.89
CA HIS A 137 4.02 4.53 16.54
C HIS A 137 2.84 5.35 16.02
N ARG A 138 1.66 4.76 16.07
CA ARG A 138 0.42 5.50 15.74
C ARG A 138 0.18 6.59 16.75
N VAL A 139 -0.08 7.82 16.31
CA VAL A 139 -0.49 8.91 17.17
C VAL A 139 -1.89 8.64 17.70
N LYS A 140 -2.04 8.60 19.03
CA LYS A 140 -3.30 8.26 19.72
C LYS A 140 -3.82 9.38 20.60
N ASN A 141 -3.00 10.39 20.93
CA ASN A 141 -3.37 11.53 21.77
C ASN A 141 -3.45 12.81 20.94
N PRO A 142 -4.42 13.69 21.15
CA PRO A 142 -5.56 13.58 22.11
C PRO A 142 -6.67 12.62 21.60
N ARG A 143 -6.54 12.07 20.39
CA ARG A 143 -7.49 11.13 19.78
C ARG A 143 -6.79 10.18 18.84
N SER A 144 -7.45 9.11 18.40
CA SER A 144 -6.93 8.24 17.34
C SER A 144 -7.02 8.96 15.99
N TYR A 145 -5.90 9.08 15.29
CA TYR A 145 -5.79 9.71 13.98
C TYR A 145 -5.90 8.64 12.88
N ILE A 146 -7.11 8.09 12.74
CA ILE A 146 -7.47 7.11 11.71
C ILE A 146 -8.77 7.56 11.05
N THR A 147 -8.77 7.68 9.73
CA THR A 147 -9.96 7.90 8.92
C THR A 147 -9.84 7.19 7.57
N TRP A 148 -10.86 7.32 6.74
CA TRP A 148 -10.93 6.65 5.45
C TRP A 148 -11.36 7.62 4.36
N VAL A 149 -10.80 7.46 3.15
CA VAL A 149 -11.12 8.33 2.01
C VAL A 149 -12.61 8.29 1.68
N HIS A 150 -13.25 7.13 1.71
CA HIS A 150 -14.69 7.01 1.44
C HIS A 150 -15.60 7.71 2.47
N LYS A 151 -15.05 8.14 3.63
CA LYS A 151 -15.76 8.96 4.64
C LYS A 151 -15.59 10.47 4.43
N MET A 152 -14.79 10.88 3.45
CA MET A 152 -14.61 12.30 3.16
C MET A 152 -15.86 12.87 2.51
N LYS A 153 -16.16 14.16 2.80
CA LYS A 153 -17.37 14.84 2.30
C LYS A 153 -17.51 14.85 0.76
N SER A 154 -16.39 14.73 0.06
CA SER A 154 -16.34 14.69 -1.40
C SER A 154 -16.81 13.35 -2.01
N VAL A 155 -16.98 12.31 -1.18
CA VAL A 155 -17.36 10.96 -1.63
C VAL A 155 -18.73 10.63 -1.02
N ARG A 156 -19.81 10.93 -1.76
CA ARG A 156 -21.19 10.62 -1.35
C ARG A 156 -21.61 9.24 -1.86
N ASP A 157 -22.56 8.62 -1.19
CA ASP A 157 -23.22 7.37 -1.60
C ASP A 157 -22.26 6.24 -1.96
N PHE A 158 -21.18 6.10 -1.15
CA PHE A 158 -20.12 5.15 -1.42
C PHE A 158 -20.45 3.77 -0.88
N ASN A 159 -20.70 2.81 -1.78
CA ASN A 159 -20.88 1.41 -1.44
C ASN A 159 -19.52 0.75 -1.24
N LEU A 160 -19.05 0.70 0.01
CA LEU A 160 -17.73 0.22 0.39
C LEU A 160 -17.62 -1.30 0.24
N LYS A 161 -16.61 -1.75 -0.50
CA LYS A 161 -16.15 -3.13 -0.52
C LYS A 161 -14.63 -3.16 -0.41
N GLN A 162 -14.11 -3.41 0.78
CA GLN A 162 -12.68 -3.46 1.05
C GLN A 162 -12.00 -4.68 0.42
N CYS A 163 -10.69 -4.57 0.16
CA CYS A 163 -9.81 -5.67 -0.20
C CYS A 163 -8.61 -5.73 0.77
N LEU A 164 -7.70 -6.69 0.59
CA LEU A 164 -6.44 -6.72 1.33
C LEU A 164 -5.55 -5.56 0.91
N PHE A 165 -4.83 -4.97 1.85
CA PHE A 165 -3.76 -4.06 1.50
C PHE A 165 -2.65 -4.82 0.78
N GLY A 166 -2.16 -4.27 -0.34
CA GLY A 166 -1.18 -4.94 -1.19
C GLY A 166 -1.77 -5.99 -2.16
N GLU A 167 -3.10 -6.18 -2.23
CA GLU A 167 -3.74 -7.20 -3.05
C GLU A 167 -3.33 -7.16 -4.53
N HIS A 168 -3.14 -5.97 -5.11
CA HIS A 168 -2.66 -5.78 -6.48
C HIS A 168 -1.30 -6.42 -6.75
N LEU A 169 -0.47 -6.65 -5.72
CA LEU A 169 0.84 -7.30 -5.85
C LEU A 169 0.73 -8.78 -6.19
N LEU A 170 -0.41 -9.41 -5.92
CA LEU A 170 -0.65 -10.82 -6.23
C LEU A 170 -0.55 -11.13 -7.73
N ILE A 171 -0.97 -10.18 -8.58
CA ILE A 171 -0.88 -10.33 -10.04
C ILE A 171 0.57 -10.16 -10.51
N ARG A 172 1.33 -9.29 -9.86
CA ARG A 172 2.72 -9.04 -10.23
C ARG A 172 3.66 -10.16 -9.82
N TYR A 173 3.34 -10.87 -8.74
CA TYR A 173 4.19 -11.89 -8.12
C TYR A 173 3.40 -13.20 -7.91
N GLU A 174 2.96 -13.80 -9.01
CA GLU A 174 2.10 -14.99 -8.98
C GLU A 174 2.76 -16.19 -8.30
N GLU A 175 4.07 -16.37 -8.47
CA GLU A 175 4.82 -17.51 -7.93
C GLU A 175 5.26 -17.35 -6.47
N LYS A 176 5.28 -16.11 -5.94
CA LYS A 176 5.75 -15.90 -4.58
C LYS A 176 4.72 -16.36 -3.55
N PRO A 177 5.15 -16.98 -2.45
CA PRO A 177 4.25 -17.24 -1.32
C PRO A 177 3.75 -15.92 -0.73
N VAL A 178 2.55 -15.95 -0.17
CA VAL A 178 1.89 -14.81 0.45
C VAL A 178 2.12 -14.85 1.96
N ALA A 179 2.60 -13.73 2.49
CA ALA A 179 2.65 -13.48 3.93
C ALA A 179 1.56 -12.46 4.30
N LEU A 180 0.69 -12.83 5.23
CA LEU A 180 -0.44 -12.01 5.65
C LEU A 180 -0.25 -11.56 7.10
N VAL A 181 -0.18 -10.25 7.32
CA VAL A 181 -0.09 -9.57 8.62
C VAL A 181 -1.36 -8.80 8.95
N GLU A 182 -1.45 -8.27 10.17
CA GLU A 182 -2.57 -7.45 10.59
C GLU A 182 -2.46 -6.01 10.05
N SER A 183 -1.29 -5.40 10.18
CA SER A 183 -1.04 -3.98 9.98
C SER A 183 -0.38 -3.70 8.62
N GLU A 184 -0.81 -2.64 7.96
CA GLU A 184 -0.21 -2.14 6.72
C GLU A 184 1.26 -1.74 6.93
N LYS A 185 1.58 -1.14 8.09
CA LYS A 185 2.95 -0.80 8.50
C LYS A 185 3.84 -2.04 8.48
N SER A 186 3.39 -3.11 9.09
CA SER A 186 4.16 -4.36 9.21
C SER A 186 4.36 -5.04 7.87
N ALA A 187 3.37 -5.01 6.96
CA ALA A 187 3.55 -5.52 5.60
C ALA A 187 4.70 -4.81 4.86
N ILE A 188 4.79 -3.48 4.98
CA ILE A 188 5.85 -2.70 4.35
C ILE A 188 7.21 -3.00 5.00
N ILE A 189 7.30 -2.99 6.33
CA ILE A 189 8.55 -3.25 7.05
C ILE A 189 9.07 -4.65 6.70
N CYS A 190 8.21 -5.66 6.77
CA CYS A 190 8.61 -7.03 6.46
C CYS A 190 9.09 -7.21 5.01
N SER A 191 8.58 -6.42 4.07
CA SER A 191 9.02 -6.48 2.67
C SER A 191 10.48 -6.07 2.45
N PHE A 192 11.09 -5.31 3.38
CA PHE A 192 12.52 -5.01 3.33
C PHE A 192 13.40 -6.20 3.72
N PHE A 193 12.92 -7.02 4.65
CA PHE A 193 13.69 -8.15 5.20
C PHE A 193 13.45 -9.44 4.43
N TYR A 194 12.24 -9.66 3.96
CA TYR A 194 11.81 -10.90 3.33
C TYR A 194 11.13 -10.62 1.98
N PRO A 195 11.89 -10.16 0.97
CA PRO A 195 11.36 -9.81 -0.35
C PRO A 195 10.90 -11.02 -1.17
N GLU A 196 11.18 -12.23 -0.71
CA GLU A 196 10.69 -13.49 -1.31
C GLU A 196 9.20 -13.72 -1.13
N TYR A 197 8.54 -13.01 -0.19
CA TYR A 197 7.11 -13.07 0.02
C TYR A 197 6.37 -11.91 -0.65
N VAL A 198 5.09 -12.10 -0.94
CA VAL A 198 4.15 -11.01 -1.16
C VAL A 198 3.51 -10.66 0.17
N TRP A 199 3.88 -9.52 0.73
CA TRP A 199 3.36 -9.06 2.01
C TRP A 199 2.04 -8.31 1.84
N LEU A 200 0.99 -8.82 2.46
CA LEU A 200 -0.35 -8.25 2.47
C LEU A 200 -0.78 -7.95 3.90
N ALA A 201 -1.75 -7.03 4.07
CA ALA A 201 -2.35 -6.79 5.37
C ALA A 201 -3.87 -6.85 5.34
N THR A 202 -4.45 -7.36 6.44
CA THR A 202 -5.90 -7.38 6.65
C THR A 202 -6.47 -6.01 7.01
N GLY A 203 -5.63 -5.12 7.57
CA GLY A 203 -5.99 -3.79 8.05
C GLY A 203 -6.61 -3.78 9.44
N GLY A 204 -6.50 -4.88 10.21
CA GLY A 204 -6.91 -5.00 11.60
C GLY A 204 -7.32 -6.41 12.00
N LEU A 205 -7.24 -6.71 13.29
CA LEU A 205 -7.42 -8.03 13.92
C LEU A 205 -8.69 -8.78 13.47
N ASN A 206 -9.81 -8.06 13.30
CA ASN A 206 -11.10 -8.64 12.95
C ASN A 206 -11.34 -8.71 11.43
N ASN A 207 -10.36 -8.27 10.63
CA ASN A 207 -10.51 -8.15 9.19
C ASN A 207 -10.05 -9.37 8.39
N LEU A 208 -9.58 -10.42 9.07
CA LEU A 208 -9.34 -11.72 8.45
C LEU A 208 -10.70 -12.42 8.21
N ASN A 209 -11.23 -12.31 6.99
CA ASN A 209 -12.53 -12.83 6.63
C ASN A 209 -12.54 -13.45 5.22
N ALA A 210 -13.58 -14.25 4.96
CA ALA A 210 -13.69 -15.03 3.72
C ALA A 210 -13.77 -14.14 2.45
N GLU A 211 -14.41 -12.99 2.55
CA GLU A 211 -14.58 -12.09 1.40
C GLU A 211 -13.24 -11.52 0.94
N LYS A 212 -12.46 -10.93 1.86
CA LYS A 212 -11.13 -10.38 1.54
C LYS A 212 -10.14 -11.47 1.11
N CYS A 213 -10.17 -12.62 1.79
CA CYS A 213 -9.22 -13.71 1.54
C CYS A 213 -9.57 -14.54 0.30
N ARG A 214 -10.71 -14.33 -0.35
CA ARG A 214 -11.11 -15.08 -1.55
C ARG A 214 -10.06 -15.03 -2.66
N VAL A 215 -9.37 -13.91 -2.81
CA VAL A 215 -8.30 -13.69 -3.79
C VAL A 215 -7.08 -14.58 -3.56
N LEU A 216 -6.92 -15.13 -2.36
CA LEU A 216 -5.81 -16.01 -1.97
C LEU A 216 -6.04 -17.50 -2.34
N LYS A 217 -7.16 -17.81 -2.98
CA LYS A 217 -7.45 -19.19 -3.39
C LYS A 217 -6.36 -19.72 -4.32
N GLY A 218 -5.79 -20.87 -3.98
CA GLY A 218 -4.71 -21.50 -4.74
C GLY A 218 -3.30 -21.01 -4.43
N ARG A 219 -3.15 -19.96 -3.59
CA ARG A 219 -1.84 -19.44 -3.19
C ARG A 219 -1.31 -20.17 -1.94
N THR A 220 0.01 -20.28 -1.87
CA THR A 220 0.68 -20.66 -0.61
C THR A 220 0.64 -19.46 0.34
N VAL A 221 -0.04 -19.62 1.49
CA VAL A 221 -0.28 -18.54 2.45
C VAL A 221 0.33 -18.86 3.80
N ILE A 222 1.05 -17.90 4.37
CA ILE A 222 1.54 -17.93 5.75
C ILE A 222 0.94 -16.74 6.48
N LEU A 223 0.29 -17.02 7.61
CA LEU A 223 -0.29 -16.01 8.49
C LEU A 223 0.72 -15.63 9.58
N PHE A 224 0.91 -14.33 9.77
CA PHE A 224 1.77 -13.76 10.81
C PHE A 224 0.90 -12.92 11.77
N PRO A 225 0.17 -13.56 12.70
CA PRO A 225 -0.63 -12.84 13.67
C PRO A 225 0.26 -12.05 14.64
N ASP A 226 -0.29 -10.94 15.17
CA ASP A 226 0.31 -10.24 16.30
C ASP A 226 0.34 -11.18 17.52
N LEU A 227 1.29 -10.95 18.45
CA LEU A 227 1.38 -11.73 19.69
C LEU A 227 0.07 -11.69 20.47
N GLY A 228 -0.42 -12.88 20.84
CA GLY A 228 -1.71 -13.04 21.50
C GLY A 228 -2.91 -13.18 20.56
N ALA A 229 -2.74 -12.97 19.25
CA ALA A 229 -3.80 -13.14 18.26
C ALA A 229 -3.78 -14.49 17.52
N GLU A 230 -2.80 -15.36 17.82
CA GLU A 230 -2.54 -16.59 17.06
C GLU A 230 -3.76 -17.52 17.04
N GLU A 231 -4.40 -17.74 18.20
CA GLU A 231 -5.53 -18.66 18.30
C GLU A 231 -6.78 -18.09 17.62
N LYS A 232 -6.97 -16.78 17.73
CA LYS A 232 -8.06 -16.08 17.02
C LYS A 232 -7.90 -16.20 15.50
N TRP A 233 -6.70 -16.02 14.98
CA TRP A 233 -6.44 -16.16 13.56
C TRP A 233 -6.52 -17.62 13.12
N ARG A 234 -6.07 -18.57 13.93
CA ARG A 234 -6.25 -20.00 13.69
C ARG A 234 -7.71 -20.35 13.51
N THR A 235 -8.53 -19.95 14.48
CA THR A 235 -9.99 -20.19 14.42
C THR A 235 -10.66 -19.50 13.23
N ALA A 236 -10.25 -18.28 12.88
CA ALA A 236 -10.78 -17.60 11.71
C ALA A 236 -10.38 -18.31 10.40
N ALA A 237 -9.13 -18.76 10.28
CA ALA A 237 -8.61 -19.41 9.08
C ALA A 237 -9.35 -20.71 8.76
N THR A 238 -9.77 -21.50 9.77
CA THR A 238 -10.55 -22.74 9.55
C THR A 238 -11.88 -22.49 8.85
N LYS A 239 -12.46 -21.31 9.03
CA LYS A 239 -13.74 -20.88 8.45
C LYS A 239 -13.59 -20.25 7.05
N ILE A 240 -12.36 -20.01 6.61
CA ILE A 240 -12.06 -19.33 5.33
C ILE A 240 -11.55 -20.35 4.31
N PRO A 241 -12.34 -20.71 3.28
CA PRO A 241 -11.98 -21.75 2.32
C PRO A 241 -10.62 -21.53 1.64
N ALA A 242 -10.27 -20.28 1.35
CA ALA A 242 -9.00 -19.92 0.72
C ALA A 242 -7.78 -20.14 1.64
N LEU A 243 -7.98 -20.26 2.96
CA LEU A 243 -6.93 -20.43 3.95
C LEU A 243 -6.85 -21.83 4.56
N ARG A 244 -7.59 -22.80 4.05
CA ARG A 244 -7.63 -24.18 4.59
C ARG A 244 -6.24 -24.85 4.69
N ARG A 245 -5.31 -24.47 3.83
CA ARG A 245 -3.94 -25.00 3.78
C ARG A 245 -2.89 -23.97 4.20
N CYS A 246 -3.27 -22.85 4.82
CA CYS A 246 -2.33 -21.87 5.29
C CYS A 246 -1.47 -22.41 6.44
N ARG A 247 -0.28 -21.84 6.59
CA ARG A 247 0.55 -22.02 7.78
C ARG A 247 0.37 -20.81 8.69
N ILE A 248 0.57 -21.01 10.00
CA ILE A 248 0.56 -19.92 10.97
C ILE A 248 1.94 -19.85 11.59
N TYR A 249 2.57 -18.69 11.47
CA TYR A 249 3.85 -18.43 12.07
C TYR A 249 3.69 -18.19 13.58
N THR A 250 4.40 -18.98 14.37
CA THR A 250 4.36 -18.91 15.85
C THR A 250 5.74 -18.65 16.45
N GLY A 251 6.74 -18.33 15.62
CA GLY A 251 8.11 -18.14 16.04
C GLY A 251 8.29 -17.03 17.08
N LEU A 252 7.56 -15.92 16.93
CA LEU A 252 7.63 -14.81 17.89
C LEU A 252 7.23 -15.23 19.30
N ARG A 253 6.22 -16.10 19.44
CA ARG A 253 5.76 -16.59 20.74
C ARG A 253 6.84 -17.30 21.55
N LYS A 254 7.82 -17.92 20.88
CA LYS A 254 8.91 -18.66 21.52
C LYS A 254 9.96 -17.76 22.16
N ILE A 255 10.07 -16.52 21.70
CA ILE A 255 11.09 -15.56 22.12
C ILE A 255 10.49 -14.34 22.84
N ALA A 256 9.19 -14.17 22.79
CA ALA A 256 8.48 -13.02 23.35
C ALA A 256 8.43 -13.06 24.87
N THR A 257 8.63 -11.92 25.50
CA THR A 257 8.36 -11.70 26.93
C THR A 257 6.87 -11.56 27.20
N ALA A 258 6.46 -11.70 28.46
CA ALA A 258 5.07 -11.48 28.86
C ALA A 258 4.59 -10.04 28.56
N GLU A 259 5.48 -9.07 28.71
CA GLU A 259 5.21 -7.66 28.40
C GLU A 259 4.95 -7.44 26.89
N GLU A 260 5.77 -8.02 26.02
CA GLU A 260 5.61 -7.94 24.57
C GLU A 260 4.34 -8.59 24.09
N ILE A 261 3.96 -9.71 24.69
CA ILE A 261 2.67 -10.39 24.44
C ILE A 261 1.51 -9.49 24.86
N SER A 262 1.60 -8.85 26.03
CA SER A 262 0.54 -7.93 26.50
C SER A 262 0.39 -6.70 25.62
N LYS A 263 1.48 -6.23 25.00
CA LYS A 263 1.50 -5.13 24.05
C LYS A 263 1.06 -5.53 22.64
N GLY A 264 0.98 -6.83 22.36
CA GLY A 264 0.62 -7.35 21.04
C GLY A 264 1.62 -6.95 19.95
N LEU A 265 2.93 -7.09 20.23
CA LEU A 265 3.95 -6.79 19.23
C LEU A 265 3.81 -7.74 18.03
N ASP A 266 4.14 -7.21 16.86
CA ASP A 266 4.12 -7.97 15.61
C ASP A 266 5.52 -8.26 15.06
N ILE A 267 5.60 -9.00 13.95
CA ILE A 267 6.88 -9.33 13.30
C ILE A 267 7.63 -8.08 12.83
N GLY A 268 6.94 -7.04 12.38
CA GLY A 268 7.56 -5.77 11.98
C GLY A 268 8.25 -5.07 13.14
N ASP A 269 7.64 -5.09 14.34
CA ASP A 269 8.24 -4.52 15.55
C ASP A 269 9.54 -5.26 15.95
N TYR A 270 9.56 -6.60 15.81
CA TYR A 270 10.77 -7.39 16.08
C TYR A 270 11.88 -7.11 15.06
N LEU A 271 11.54 -7.03 13.78
CA LEU A 271 12.52 -6.76 12.73
C LEU A 271 13.13 -5.36 12.89
N LEU A 272 12.37 -4.38 13.30
CA LEU A 272 12.89 -3.04 13.56
C LEU A 272 13.92 -3.00 14.69
N LYS A 273 13.85 -3.91 15.67
CA LYS A 273 14.87 -4.02 16.72
C LYS A 273 16.24 -4.47 16.19
N THR A 274 16.28 -5.09 15.01
CA THR A 274 17.54 -5.56 14.39
C THR A 274 18.21 -4.50 13.51
N VAL A 275 17.50 -3.39 13.25
CA VAL A 275 18.03 -2.25 12.48
C VAL A 275 18.62 -1.24 13.47
N ILE A 276 19.92 -1.15 13.51
CA ILE A 276 20.68 -0.23 14.37
C ILE A 276 20.76 1.15 13.68
#